data_73a4ada96039d7a7ce6ea7f2d24403a6
#
_entry.id   73a4ada96039d7a7ce6ea7f2d24403a6
#
_cell.length_a   1.000
_cell.length_b   1.000
_cell.length_c   1.000
_cell.angle_alpha   90.00
_cell.angle_beta   90.00
_cell.angle_gamma   90.00
#
_symmetry.space_group_name_H-M   'P 1'
#
loop_
_entity.id
_entity.type
_entity.pdbx_description
1 polymer ?
#
loop_
_entity_poly.entity_id
_entity_poly.type
_entity_poly.pdbx_seq_one_letter_code
_entity_poly.pdbx_strand_id
1 'polypeptide(L)'
;MRLADPAFRAIFEDSPIGICVVDRNIKVIDVNAAYCDMLGRTESEVMGAHIPDFTHPDDQDRDAENLPKVLSGEIPQYKADKRYIRKDGAVVWARIVVTAVLDPSGKSQLAFSMAQVINEERALRGILPVCPSCKRVREQDGRWTDLDTFVRASA
;
A
#
# COMPACT_ATOMS: atom_id res chain seq x y z
N MET A 1 -4.67 10.03 -21.73
CA MET A 1 -5.56 9.55 -20.64
C MET A 1 -6.21 10.78 -20.00
N ARG A 2 -7.52 10.79 -19.92
CA ARG A 2 -8.25 11.93 -19.34
C ARG A 2 -8.36 11.76 -17.81
N LEU A 3 -7.31 12.10 -17.09
CA LEU A 3 -7.38 12.29 -15.62
C LEU A 3 -8.39 13.43 -15.26
N ALA A 4 -8.86 14.15 -16.26
CA ALA A 4 -9.82 15.25 -16.14
C ALA A 4 -11.29 14.83 -16.35
N ASP A 5 -11.58 13.54 -16.56
CA ASP A 5 -12.97 13.06 -16.65
C ASP A 5 -13.62 13.17 -15.27
N PRO A 6 -14.77 13.88 -15.11
CA PRO A 6 -15.41 14.08 -13.83
C PRO A 6 -15.79 12.76 -13.13
N ALA A 7 -16.22 11.74 -13.90
CA ALA A 7 -16.57 10.44 -13.34
C ALA A 7 -15.33 9.71 -12.80
N PHE A 8 -14.21 9.78 -13.53
CA PHE A 8 -12.94 9.23 -13.06
C PHE A 8 -12.47 9.96 -11.79
N ARG A 9 -12.53 11.29 -11.77
CA ARG A 9 -12.17 12.07 -10.58
C ARG A 9 -12.99 11.70 -9.35
N ALA A 10 -14.30 11.54 -9.49
CA ALA A 10 -15.16 11.12 -8.40
C ALA A 10 -14.77 9.74 -7.87
N ILE A 11 -14.56 8.76 -8.74
CA ILE A 11 -14.11 7.41 -8.33
C ILE A 11 -12.74 7.46 -7.64
N PHE A 12 -11.82 8.27 -8.15
CA PHE A 12 -10.47 8.44 -7.61
C PHE A 12 -10.51 9.07 -6.21
N GLU A 13 -11.25 10.17 -6.03
CA GLU A 13 -11.30 10.90 -4.77
C GLU A 13 -12.13 10.18 -3.70
N ASP A 14 -13.26 9.57 -4.08
CA ASP A 14 -14.17 8.90 -3.14
C ASP A 14 -13.72 7.45 -2.82
N SER A 15 -12.63 6.98 -3.43
CA SER A 15 -12.09 5.64 -3.14
C SER A 15 -11.64 5.52 -1.68
N PRO A 16 -12.09 4.49 -0.95
CA PRO A 16 -11.58 4.20 0.40
C PRO A 16 -10.15 3.62 0.38
N ILE A 17 -9.66 3.24 -0.79
CA ILE A 17 -8.30 2.74 -0.99
C ILE A 17 -7.41 3.91 -1.42
N GLY A 18 -6.23 4.02 -0.82
CA GLY A 18 -5.25 5.03 -1.22
C GLY A 18 -4.81 4.80 -2.66
N ILE A 19 -4.94 5.83 -3.51
CA ILE A 19 -4.49 5.79 -4.90
C ILE A 19 -3.48 6.90 -5.11
N CYS A 20 -2.35 6.54 -5.71
CA CYS A 20 -1.27 7.45 -6.06
C CYS A 20 -0.85 7.20 -7.52
N VAL A 21 -0.68 8.27 -8.29
CA VAL A 21 -0.17 8.23 -9.65
C VAL A 21 1.23 8.81 -9.67
N VAL A 22 2.15 8.11 -10.30
CA VAL A 22 3.55 8.54 -10.43
C VAL A 22 3.99 8.62 -11.89
N ASP A 23 4.95 9.49 -12.16
CA ASP A 23 5.64 9.55 -13.44
C ASP A 23 6.73 8.45 -13.55
N ARG A 24 7.49 8.49 -14.64
CA ARG A 24 8.60 7.56 -14.90
C ARG A 24 9.74 7.62 -13.89
N ASN A 25 9.85 8.71 -13.14
CA ASN A 25 10.87 8.92 -12.11
C ASN A 25 10.35 8.59 -10.72
N ILE A 26 9.17 7.96 -10.64
CA ILE A 26 8.51 7.58 -9.37
C ILE A 26 8.15 8.82 -8.53
N LYS A 27 7.96 9.95 -9.21
CA LYS A 27 7.53 11.21 -8.62
C LYS A 27 6.01 11.28 -8.64
N VAL A 28 5.42 11.64 -7.51
CA VAL A 28 3.96 11.74 -7.38
C VAL A 28 3.42 12.90 -8.22
N ILE A 29 2.48 12.60 -9.08
CA ILE A 29 1.81 13.56 -9.97
C ILE A 29 0.30 13.68 -9.73
N ASP A 30 -0.28 12.71 -9.02
CA ASP A 30 -1.66 12.77 -8.54
C ASP A 30 -1.84 11.83 -7.34
N VAL A 31 -2.72 12.18 -6.39
CA VAL A 31 -2.95 11.40 -5.17
C VAL A 31 -4.35 11.69 -4.63
N ASN A 32 -5.05 10.66 -4.16
CA ASN A 32 -6.37 10.84 -3.54
C ASN A 32 -6.29 11.06 -2.02
N ALA A 33 -7.41 11.48 -1.44
CA ALA A 33 -7.50 11.75 0.00
C ALA A 33 -7.12 10.55 0.86
N ALA A 34 -7.57 9.33 0.51
CA ALA A 34 -7.26 8.12 1.27
C ALA A 34 -5.76 7.81 1.34
N TYR A 35 -5.00 8.09 0.29
CA TYR A 35 -3.53 7.94 0.30
C TYR A 35 -2.87 8.97 1.22
N CYS A 36 -3.32 10.22 1.18
CA CYS A 36 -2.85 11.29 2.07
C CYS A 36 -3.14 10.94 3.54
N ASP A 37 -4.33 10.47 3.86
CA ASP A 37 -4.74 10.05 5.20
C ASP A 37 -3.89 8.88 5.71
N MET A 38 -3.60 7.90 4.86
CA MET A 38 -2.71 6.80 5.18
C MET A 38 -1.32 7.29 5.59
N LEU A 39 -0.78 8.29 4.90
CA LEU A 39 0.53 8.89 5.21
C LEU A 39 0.48 9.94 6.34
N GLY A 40 -0.71 10.40 6.73
CA GLY A 40 -0.85 11.53 7.66
C GLY A 40 -0.28 12.83 7.11
N ARG A 41 -0.36 13.04 5.80
CA ARG A 41 0.18 14.20 5.07
C ARG A 41 -0.91 14.86 4.25
N THR A 42 -0.71 16.16 3.99
CA THR A 42 -1.58 16.88 3.06
C THR A 42 -1.22 16.54 1.61
N GLU A 43 -2.14 16.75 0.70
CA GLU A 43 -1.90 16.60 -0.74
C GLU A 43 -0.67 17.40 -1.20
N SER A 44 -0.54 18.65 -0.76
CA SER A 44 0.61 19.50 -1.12
C SER A 44 1.97 18.99 -0.61
N GLU A 45 2.00 18.19 0.45
CA GLU A 45 3.22 17.56 0.96
C GLU A 45 3.57 16.26 0.22
N VAL A 46 2.58 15.63 -0.41
CA VAL A 46 2.75 14.38 -1.17
C VAL A 46 3.03 14.66 -2.64
N MET A 47 2.36 15.66 -3.21
CA MET A 47 2.53 16.05 -4.61
C MET A 47 3.97 16.48 -4.91
N GLY A 48 4.55 15.88 -5.93
CA GLY A 48 5.91 16.17 -6.35
C GLY A 48 7.02 15.50 -5.54
N ALA A 49 6.69 14.80 -4.45
CA ALA A 49 7.65 13.99 -3.71
C ALA A 49 7.91 12.65 -4.42
N HIS A 50 8.95 11.93 -4.02
CA HIS A 50 9.25 10.61 -4.54
C HIS A 50 8.74 9.53 -3.59
N ILE A 51 8.26 8.42 -4.11
CA ILE A 51 7.72 7.30 -3.29
C ILE A 51 8.72 6.80 -2.23
N PRO A 52 10.03 6.69 -2.50
CA PRO A 52 11.01 6.34 -1.47
C PRO A 52 11.01 7.25 -0.25
N ASP A 53 10.63 8.54 -0.39
CA ASP A 53 10.60 9.50 0.73
C ASP A 53 9.61 9.10 1.83
N PHE A 54 8.62 8.28 1.49
CA PHE A 54 7.61 7.76 2.41
C PHE A 54 7.77 6.27 2.71
N THR A 55 8.64 5.57 1.97
CA THR A 55 8.84 4.12 2.11
C THR A 55 9.83 3.84 3.25
N HIS A 56 9.52 2.85 4.09
CA HIS A 56 10.45 2.39 5.11
C HIS A 56 11.77 1.92 4.46
N PRO A 57 12.95 2.26 5.04
CA PRO A 57 14.26 1.95 4.44
C PRO A 57 14.43 0.48 4.02
N ASP A 58 14.00 -0.46 4.86
CA ASP A 58 14.12 -1.90 4.56
C ASP A 58 13.31 -2.36 3.33
N ASP A 59 12.35 -1.57 2.88
CA ASP A 59 11.48 -1.92 1.75
C ASP A 59 11.87 -1.18 0.46
N GLN A 60 12.80 -0.22 0.53
CA GLN A 60 13.20 0.62 -0.62
C GLN A 60 13.92 -0.19 -1.70
N ASP A 61 14.80 -1.12 -1.35
CA ASP A 61 15.55 -1.92 -2.31
C ASP A 61 14.63 -2.77 -3.17
N ARG A 62 13.60 -3.37 -2.55
CA ARG A 62 12.60 -4.17 -3.26
C ARG A 62 11.76 -3.32 -4.22
N ASP A 63 11.39 -2.12 -3.82
CA ASP A 63 10.70 -1.17 -4.69
C ASP A 63 11.60 -0.72 -5.85
N ALA A 64 12.86 -0.40 -5.56
CA ALA A 64 13.85 -0.01 -6.57
C ALA A 64 14.10 -1.10 -7.63
N GLU A 65 13.99 -2.37 -7.26
CA GLU A 65 14.10 -3.50 -8.18
C GLU A 65 12.85 -3.66 -9.06
N ASN A 66 11.64 -3.53 -8.47
CA ASN A 66 10.40 -3.95 -9.13
C ASN A 66 9.66 -2.83 -9.85
N LEU A 67 9.73 -1.59 -9.37
CA LEU A 67 9.04 -0.47 -10.01
C LEU A 67 9.53 -0.19 -11.44
N PRO A 68 10.84 -0.22 -11.75
CA PRO A 68 11.31 -0.09 -13.13
C PRO A 68 10.79 -1.19 -14.05
N LYS A 69 10.64 -2.42 -13.56
CA LYS A 69 10.12 -3.56 -14.35
C LYS A 69 8.64 -3.36 -14.72
N VAL A 70 7.84 -2.78 -13.81
CA VAL A 70 6.46 -2.39 -14.12
C VAL A 70 6.44 -1.27 -15.14
N LEU A 71 7.24 -0.22 -14.93
CA LEU A 71 7.31 0.95 -15.82
C LEU A 71 7.82 0.60 -17.21
N SER A 72 8.69 -0.40 -17.35
CA SER A 72 9.15 -0.90 -18.65
C SER A 72 8.16 -1.85 -19.33
N GLY A 73 7.15 -2.32 -18.61
CA GLY A 73 6.22 -3.35 -19.10
C GLY A 73 6.80 -4.78 -19.04
N GLU A 74 7.96 -4.96 -18.41
CA GLU A 74 8.57 -6.29 -18.21
C GLU A 74 7.68 -7.19 -17.35
N ILE A 75 7.06 -6.62 -16.31
CA ILE A 75 6.03 -7.27 -15.51
C ILE A 75 4.73 -6.45 -15.55
N PRO A 76 3.55 -7.11 -15.60
CA PRO A 76 2.27 -6.41 -15.72
C PRO A 76 1.88 -5.69 -14.43
N GLN A 77 2.29 -6.20 -13.28
CA GLN A 77 1.97 -5.67 -11.96
C GLN A 77 3.07 -6.00 -10.96
N TYR A 78 3.25 -5.10 -9.98
CA TYR A 78 4.02 -5.35 -8.78
C TYR A 78 3.09 -5.34 -7.57
N LYS A 79 3.11 -6.43 -6.79
CA LYS A 79 2.31 -6.60 -5.57
C LYS A 79 3.22 -6.84 -4.39
N ALA A 80 3.00 -6.13 -3.30
CA ALA A 80 3.74 -6.32 -2.07
C ALA A 80 2.96 -5.82 -0.85
N ASP A 81 3.27 -6.40 0.30
CA ASP A 81 3.01 -5.76 1.58
C ASP A 81 4.25 -4.96 1.95
N LYS A 82 4.11 -3.67 2.19
CA LYS A 82 5.22 -2.79 2.53
C LYS A 82 4.87 -1.80 3.64
N ARG A 83 5.91 -1.20 4.19
CA ARG A 83 5.81 -0.20 5.25
C ARG A 83 5.98 1.19 4.67
N TYR A 84 5.09 2.07 5.09
CA TYR A 84 5.24 3.51 4.91
C TYR A 84 5.53 4.18 6.24
N ILE A 85 6.25 5.30 6.21
CA ILE A 85 6.51 6.15 7.37
C ILE A 85 5.59 7.36 7.29
N ARG A 86 4.71 7.49 8.26
CA ARG A 86 3.79 8.62 8.39
C ARG A 86 4.53 9.89 8.79
N LYS A 87 3.86 11.03 8.66
CA LYS A 87 4.41 12.33 9.09
C LYS A 87 4.78 12.37 10.57
N ASP A 88 4.04 11.68 11.42
CA ASP A 88 4.29 11.55 12.87
C ASP A 88 5.39 10.53 13.22
N GLY A 89 5.99 9.88 12.24
CA GLY A 89 7.00 8.84 12.40
C GLY A 89 6.44 7.43 12.62
N ALA A 90 5.13 7.26 12.76
CA ALA A 90 4.50 5.96 12.89
C ALA A 90 4.65 5.14 11.60
N VAL A 91 4.80 3.83 11.74
CA VAL A 91 4.85 2.90 10.61
C VAL A 91 3.46 2.37 10.32
N VAL A 92 3.04 2.46 9.05
CA VAL A 92 1.81 1.88 8.55
C VAL A 92 2.13 0.80 7.54
N TRP A 93 1.54 -0.38 7.72
CA TRP A 93 1.60 -1.47 6.75
C TRP A 93 0.50 -1.32 5.72
N ALA A 94 0.87 -1.39 4.47
CA ALA A 94 -0.08 -1.38 3.36
C ALA A 94 0.23 -2.49 2.36
N ARG A 95 -0.82 -3.10 1.84
CA ARG A 95 -0.78 -3.95 0.65
C ARG A 95 -0.88 -3.06 -0.56
N ILE A 96 0.12 -3.14 -1.44
CA ILE A 96 0.17 -2.35 -2.65
C ILE A 96 -0.02 -3.20 -3.90
N VAL A 97 -0.64 -2.60 -4.90
CA VAL A 97 -0.66 -3.10 -6.29
C VAL A 97 -0.26 -1.93 -7.18
N VAL A 98 0.84 -2.09 -7.90
CA VAL A 98 1.33 -1.08 -8.84
C VAL A 98 1.15 -1.60 -10.26
N THR A 99 0.57 -0.78 -11.13
CA THR A 99 0.32 -1.08 -12.54
C THR A 99 0.74 0.10 -13.40
N ALA A 100 1.45 -0.17 -14.49
CA ALA A 100 1.78 0.88 -15.46
C ALA A 100 0.61 1.17 -16.40
N VAL A 101 0.47 2.42 -16.77
CA VAL A 101 -0.42 2.86 -17.85
C VAL A 101 0.41 2.97 -19.12
N LEU A 102 0.16 2.09 -20.06
CA LEU A 102 0.86 2.06 -21.33
C LEU A 102 0.11 2.91 -22.36
N ASP A 103 0.86 3.64 -23.16
CA ASP A 103 0.33 4.29 -24.35
C ASP A 103 0.09 3.27 -25.50
N PRO A 104 -0.55 3.65 -26.62
CA PRO A 104 -0.76 2.75 -27.74
C PRO A 104 0.52 2.17 -28.37
N SER A 105 1.68 2.78 -28.12
CA SER A 105 3.00 2.27 -28.55
C SER A 105 3.60 1.26 -27.58
N GLY A 106 2.93 0.95 -26.46
CA GLY A 106 3.42 0.06 -25.42
C GLY A 106 4.43 0.70 -24.45
N LYS A 107 4.59 2.03 -24.51
CA LYS A 107 5.46 2.75 -23.57
C LYS A 107 4.65 3.24 -22.37
N SER A 108 5.15 2.98 -21.18
CA SER A 108 4.57 3.54 -19.97
C SER A 108 4.88 5.03 -19.88
N GLN A 109 3.85 5.81 -19.60
CA GLN A 109 3.98 7.22 -19.26
C GLN A 109 3.83 7.44 -17.75
N LEU A 110 3.02 6.61 -17.13
CA LEU A 110 2.60 6.72 -15.73
C LEU A 110 2.49 5.32 -15.12
N ALA A 111 2.58 5.25 -13.80
CA ALA A 111 2.08 4.11 -13.05
C ALA A 111 1.12 4.60 -11.98
N PHE A 112 0.14 3.78 -11.63
CA PHE A 112 -0.68 4.03 -10.46
C PHE A 112 -0.49 2.92 -9.43
N SER A 113 -0.49 3.29 -8.18
CA SER A 113 -0.40 2.42 -7.03
C SER A 113 -1.70 2.51 -6.25
N MET A 114 -2.30 1.36 -5.98
CA MET A 114 -3.36 1.23 -4.98
C MET A 114 -2.74 0.71 -3.70
N ALA A 115 -3.03 1.36 -2.56
CA ALA A 115 -2.49 1.01 -1.26
C ALA A 115 -3.62 0.83 -0.24
N GLN A 116 -3.75 -0.38 0.27
CA GLN A 116 -4.71 -0.73 1.31
C GLN A 116 -4.00 -0.95 2.65
N VAL A 117 -4.41 -0.23 3.69
CA VAL A 117 -3.87 -0.41 5.05
C VAL A 117 -4.22 -1.79 5.58
N ILE A 118 -3.21 -2.49 6.15
CA ILE A 118 -3.33 -3.86 6.66
C ILE A 118 -2.74 -4.01 8.08
N ASN A 119 -2.64 -2.93 8.83
CA ASN A 119 -2.01 -2.93 10.16
C ASN A 119 -2.58 -3.99 11.09
N GLU A 120 -3.91 -4.06 11.20
CA GLU A 120 -4.60 -5.01 12.09
C GLU A 120 -4.37 -6.45 11.65
N GLU A 121 -4.46 -6.71 10.35
CA GLU A 121 -4.22 -8.04 9.78
C GLU A 121 -2.80 -8.55 10.06
N ARG A 122 -1.80 -7.66 9.99
CA ARG A 122 -0.42 -8.01 10.29
C ARG A 122 -0.12 -8.10 11.77
N ALA A 123 -0.69 -7.24 12.57
CA ALA A 123 -0.55 -7.32 14.03
C ALA A 123 -1.05 -8.67 14.54
N LEU A 124 -2.20 -9.11 14.06
CA LEU A 124 -2.75 -10.42 14.42
C LEU A 124 -1.89 -11.59 13.91
N ARG A 125 -1.37 -11.51 12.68
CA ARG A 125 -0.52 -12.58 12.11
C ARG A 125 0.89 -12.61 12.69
N GLY A 126 1.43 -11.46 13.10
CA GLY A 126 2.81 -11.35 13.61
C GLY A 126 2.95 -11.65 15.10
N ILE A 127 1.90 -11.43 15.89
CA ILE A 127 1.90 -11.59 17.35
C ILE A 127 1.26 -12.92 17.75
N LEU A 128 0.27 -13.36 17.02
CA LEU A 128 -0.50 -14.57 17.33
C LEU A 128 -0.48 -15.50 16.11
N PRO A 129 0.04 -16.73 16.25
CA PRO A 129 -0.09 -17.73 15.20
C PRO A 129 -1.57 -18.14 15.07
N VAL A 130 -2.25 -17.56 14.08
CA VAL A 130 -3.66 -17.82 13.79
C VAL A 130 -3.76 -18.91 12.73
N CYS A 131 -4.56 -19.94 13.00
CA CYS A 131 -4.85 -20.97 12.01
C CYS A 131 -5.68 -20.38 10.84
N PRO A 132 -5.22 -20.48 9.58
CA PRO A 132 -5.94 -19.92 8.46
C PRO A 132 -7.30 -20.57 8.20
N SER A 133 -7.48 -21.84 8.63
CA SER A 133 -8.71 -22.60 8.43
C SER A 133 -9.74 -22.35 9.52
N CYS A 134 -9.37 -22.50 10.81
CA CYS A 134 -10.32 -22.41 11.91
C CYS A 134 -10.27 -21.10 12.69
N LYS A 135 -9.36 -20.18 12.32
CA LYS A 135 -9.17 -18.84 12.94
C LYS A 135 -8.82 -18.88 14.44
N ARG A 136 -8.45 -20.04 14.97
CA ARG A 136 -7.97 -20.16 16.34
C ARG A 136 -6.54 -19.66 16.48
N VAL A 137 -6.22 -19.17 17.66
CA VAL A 137 -4.90 -18.68 18.06
C VAL A 137 -4.14 -19.80 18.76
N ARG A 138 -2.85 -19.97 18.44
CA ARG A 138 -1.96 -20.89 19.15
C ARG A 138 -1.32 -20.18 20.32
N GLU A 139 -1.57 -20.67 21.53
CA GLU A 139 -0.96 -20.18 22.75
C GLU A 139 0.50 -20.64 22.87
N GLN A 140 1.25 -20.02 23.79
CA GLN A 140 2.67 -20.37 24.03
C GLN A 140 2.86 -21.82 24.49
N ASP A 141 1.86 -22.39 25.15
CA ASP A 141 1.85 -23.79 25.57
C ASP A 141 1.44 -24.77 24.44
N GLY A 142 1.20 -24.26 23.23
CA GLY A 142 0.86 -25.04 22.04
C GLY A 142 -0.64 -25.33 21.85
N ARG A 143 -1.51 -24.93 22.78
CA ARG A 143 -2.95 -25.09 22.65
C ARG A 143 -3.55 -24.12 21.62
N TRP A 144 -4.64 -24.54 21.00
CA TRP A 144 -5.42 -23.73 20.08
C TRP A 144 -6.69 -23.22 20.76
N THR A 145 -6.78 -21.90 20.96
CA THR A 145 -7.91 -21.23 21.63
C THR A 145 -8.61 -20.31 20.62
N ASP A 146 -9.91 -20.12 20.76
CA ASP A 146 -10.60 -19.12 19.94
C ASP A 146 -10.16 -17.71 20.31
N LEU A 147 -10.24 -16.79 19.33
CA LEU A 147 -9.70 -15.43 19.48
C LEU A 147 -10.39 -14.66 20.61
N ASP A 148 -11.71 -14.82 20.77
CA ASP A 148 -12.46 -14.09 21.81
C ASP A 148 -12.05 -14.54 23.21
N THR A 149 -11.87 -15.85 23.41
CA THR A 149 -11.39 -16.42 24.67
C THR A 149 -9.98 -15.96 24.98
N PHE A 150 -9.09 -15.94 23.97
CA PHE A 150 -7.71 -15.47 24.10
C PHE A 150 -7.65 -13.99 24.53
N VAL A 151 -8.41 -13.13 23.86
CA VAL A 151 -8.44 -11.68 24.14
C VAL A 151 -8.96 -11.42 25.55
N ARG A 152 -10.01 -12.12 26.01
CA ARG A 152 -10.56 -11.99 27.37
C ARG A 152 -9.60 -12.47 28.46
N ALA A 153 -8.79 -13.48 28.16
CA ALA A 153 -7.79 -14.00 29.11
C ALA A 153 -6.52 -13.14 29.20
N SER A 154 -6.29 -12.27 28.17
CA SER A 154 -5.12 -11.39 28.08
C SER A 154 -5.42 -9.95 28.51
N ALA A 155 -6.66 -9.62 28.86
CA ALA A 155 -7.09 -8.33 29.38
C ALA A 155 -7.06 -8.35 30.92
#